data_48db561f40d4b8fd58452e7eed6a2f0f
#
_entry.id   48db561f40d4b8fd58452e7eed6a2f0f
#
_cell.length_a   1.000
_cell.length_b   1.000
_cell.length_c   1.000
_cell.angle_alpha   90.00
_cell.angle_beta   90.00
_cell.angle_gamma   90.00
#
_symmetry.space_group_name_H-M   'P 1'
#
loop_
_entity.id
_entity.type
_entity.pdbx_description
1 polymer ?
#
loop_
_entity_poly.entity_id
_entity_poly.type
_entity_poly.pdbx_seq_one_letter_code
_entity_poly.pdbx_strand_id
1 'polypeptide(L)'
;MEKHNFSIEFFPPKTPEGAEKLRATRVKLSELHPKYFSVTFGAGGTTQQGTLDTVREILAAGEQAAPHLSCVGGSRESIRAVLADFKAAGVKRIVALRGDLPSGYGASGEFRYANELVEFIRAETGDHFHIEVAAYPEVHPQARSPQDDLNAFARKVQAGANAAITQYFYNADAYFQFVEQTQKMGINVPIVAGIMPITNYTQLMRFSDMCGAEIPRWVRLKLASFGDDSASIKAFGLDVVTGLCERLLEGGAPGLHFYSMNQAAPTTALWHRLVK
;
A
#
# COMPACT_ATOMS: atom_id res chain seq x y z
N MET A 1 -0.67 20.85 16.52
CA MET A 1 -1.03 19.46 16.18
C MET A 1 -0.11 19.02 15.05
N GLU A 2 0.79 18.07 15.29
CA GLU A 2 1.55 17.47 14.21
C GLU A 2 0.57 16.86 13.19
N LYS A 3 0.69 17.25 11.92
CA LYS A 3 -0.11 16.66 10.86
C LYS A 3 0.24 15.17 10.80
N HIS A 4 -0.71 14.30 11.15
CA HIS A 4 -0.52 12.87 11.01
C HIS A 4 -0.12 12.54 9.58
N ASN A 5 0.90 11.70 9.43
CA ASN A 5 1.43 11.29 8.13
C ASN A 5 0.56 10.18 7.52
N PHE A 6 -0.68 10.52 7.13
CA PHE A 6 -1.65 9.57 6.59
C PHE A 6 -1.74 9.70 5.08
N SER A 7 -1.84 8.57 4.40
CA SER A 7 -1.98 8.46 2.95
C SER A 7 -3.06 7.43 2.59
N ILE A 8 -3.55 7.49 1.37
CA ILE A 8 -4.70 6.69 0.94
C ILE A 8 -4.41 6.06 -0.42
N GLU A 9 -4.75 4.78 -0.59
CA GLU A 9 -4.57 4.05 -1.83
C GLU A 9 -5.86 3.96 -2.64
N PHE A 10 -5.69 4.09 -3.97
CA PHE A 10 -6.73 3.86 -4.97
C PHE A 10 -6.29 2.79 -5.97
N PHE A 11 -7.28 2.13 -6.56
CA PHE A 11 -7.13 1.35 -7.78
C PHE A 11 -7.57 2.18 -8.98
N PRO A 12 -6.82 2.14 -10.12
CA PRO A 12 -7.28 2.79 -11.34
C PRO A 12 -8.63 2.20 -11.78
N PRO A 13 -9.57 3.03 -12.24
CA PRO A 13 -10.87 2.57 -12.70
C PRO A 13 -10.74 1.80 -14.02
N LYS A 14 -11.65 0.84 -14.24
CA LYS A 14 -11.68 0.02 -15.47
C LYS A 14 -12.73 0.51 -16.48
N THR A 15 -13.66 1.36 -16.03
CA THR A 15 -14.76 1.88 -16.85
C THR A 15 -14.95 3.36 -16.61
N PRO A 16 -15.59 4.11 -17.56
CA PRO A 16 -15.90 5.52 -17.37
C PRO A 16 -16.73 5.78 -16.10
N GLU A 17 -17.72 4.93 -15.80
CA GLU A 17 -18.54 5.03 -14.59
C GLU A 17 -17.71 4.80 -13.31
N GLY A 18 -16.74 3.89 -13.40
CA GLY A 18 -15.75 3.66 -12.35
C GLY A 18 -14.88 4.90 -12.11
N ALA A 19 -14.50 5.62 -13.19
CA ALA A 19 -13.73 6.84 -13.09
C ALA A 19 -14.52 7.97 -12.39
N GLU A 20 -15.80 8.14 -12.73
CA GLU A 20 -16.67 9.10 -12.04
C GLU A 20 -16.84 8.78 -10.55
N LYS A 21 -17.06 7.50 -10.21
CA LYS A 21 -17.13 7.07 -8.82
C LYS A 21 -15.83 7.31 -8.06
N LEU A 22 -14.68 7.06 -8.69
CA LEU A 22 -13.38 7.32 -8.08
C LEU A 22 -13.16 8.82 -7.84
N ARG A 23 -13.51 9.68 -8.79
CA ARG A 23 -13.45 11.15 -8.61
C ARG A 23 -14.31 11.59 -7.43
N ALA A 24 -15.56 11.12 -7.34
CA ALA A 24 -16.44 11.44 -6.23
C ALA A 24 -15.89 10.92 -4.88
N THR A 25 -15.28 9.75 -4.86
CA THR A 25 -14.62 9.18 -3.68
C THR A 25 -13.41 10.02 -3.30
N ARG A 26 -12.56 10.39 -4.28
CA ARG A 26 -11.40 11.24 -4.05
C ARG A 26 -11.79 12.58 -3.43
N VAL A 27 -12.77 13.29 -4.00
CA VAL A 27 -13.24 14.58 -3.46
C VAL A 27 -13.59 14.46 -1.97
N LYS A 28 -14.33 13.42 -1.57
CA LYS A 28 -14.68 13.20 -0.16
C LYS A 28 -13.45 12.91 0.72
N LEU A 29 -12.49 12.15 0.21
CA LEU A 29 -11.29 11.79 0.96
C LEU A 29 -10.27 12.92 0.99
N SER A 30 -10.30 13.84 0.02
CA SER A 30 -9.46 15.04 0.00
C SER A 30 -9.79 16.00 1.15
N GLU A 31 -11.05 16.03 1.63
CA GLU A 31 -11.47 16.79 2.80
C GLU A 31 -10.73 16.37 4.09
N LEU A 32 -10.16 15.17 4.11
CA LEU A 32 -9.35 14.66 5.21
C LEU A 32 -7.89 15.17 5.16
N HIS A 33 -7.48 15.81 4.08
CA HIS A 33 -6.14 16.31 3.84
C HIS A 33 -5.04 15.25 3.96
N PRO A 34 -5.14 14.11 3.22
CA PRO A 34 -4.09 13.12 3.22
C PRO A 34 -2.79 13.69 2.65
N LYS A 35 -1.66 13.13 3.07
CA LYS A 35 -0.34 13.56 2.58
C LYS A 35 -0.19 13.32 1.07
N TYR A 36 -0.73 12.21 0.58
CA TYR A 36 -0.80 11.85 -0.83
C TYR A 36 -1.82 10.74 -1.06
N PHE A 37 -2.21 10.57 -2.32
CA PHE A 37 -2.91 9.36 -2.79
C PHE A 37 -1.94 8.47 -3.55
N SER A 38 -1.86 7.19 -3.21
CA SER A 38 -1.18 6.22 -4.08
C SER A 38 -2.16 5.60 -5.07
N VAL A 39 -1.65 5.17 -6.21
CA VAL A 39 -2.45 4.53 -7.26
C VAL A 39 -1.77 3.25 -7.68
N THR A 40 -2.47 2.11 -7.53
CA THR A 40 -1.92 0.80 -7.84
C THR A 40 -1.61 0.64 -9.33
N PHE A 41 -0.66 -0.25 -9.65
CA PHE A 41 -0.21 -0.55 -11.00
C PHE A 41 -0.55 -2.00 -11.36
N GLY A 42 -1.32 -2.19 -12.41
CA GLY A 42 -1.60 -3.52 -12.92
C GLY A 42 -2.47 -4.44 -12.04
N ALA A 43 -2.84 -4.01 -10.83
CA ALA A 43 -3.65 -4.79 -9.92
C ALA A 43 -5.04 -5.05 -10.53
N GLY A 44 -5.46 -6.32 -10.52
CA GLY A 44 -6.77 -6.70 -11.03
C GLY A 44 -7.00 -6.44 -12.53
N GLY A 45 -5.93 -6.43 -13.36
CA GLY A 45 -6.00 -6.24 -14.82
C GLY A 45 -6.10 -4.79 -15.29
N THR A 46 -5.71 -3.83 -14.44
CA THR A 46 -5.57 -2.42 -14.86
C THR A 46 -4.30 -2.23 -15.68
N THR A 47 -4.38 -1.32 -16.65
CA THR A 47 -3.21 -1.00 -17.51
C THR A 47 -2.32 0.06 -16.86
N GLN A 48 -1.05 0.10 -17.27
CA GLN A 48 -0.13 1.18 -16.93
C GLN A 48 -0.73 2.58 -17.24
N GLN A 49 -1.43 2.71 -18.38
CA GLN A 49 -2.08 3.95 -18.79
C GLN A 49 -3.15 4.39 -17.78
N GLY A 50 -3.99 3.47 -17.26
CA GLY A 50 -5.00 3.79 -16.24
C GLY A 50 -4.41 4.34 -14.95
N THR A 51 -3.24 3.84 -14.53
CA THR A 51 -2.50 4.39 -13.39
C THR A 51 -2.04 5.82 -13.66
N LEU A 52 -1.42 6.07 -14.82
CA LEU A 52 -0.91 7.38 -15.18
C LEU A 52 -2.04 8.41 -15.32
N ASP A 53 -3.16 8.05 -15.94
CA ASP A 53 -4.32 8.94 -16.12
C ASP A 53 -4.92 9.31 -14.75
N THR A 54 -5.08 8.33 -13.84
CA THR A 54 -5.58 8.58 -12.48
C THR A 54 -4.62 9.49 -11.70
N VAL A 55 -3.31 9.27 -11.83
CA VAL A 55 -2.28 10.11 -11.19
C VAL A 55 -2.35 11.54 -11.72
N ARG A 56 -2.47 11.74 -13.03
CA ARG A 56 -2.62 13.06 -13.64
C ARG A 56 -3.87 13.80 -13.14
N GLU A 57 -4.99 13.09 -13.00
CA GLU A 57 -6.22 13.68 -12.46
C GLU A 57 -6.05 14.12 -10.99
N ILE A 58 -5.32 13.34 -10.17
CA ILE A 58 -5.03 13.69 -8.77
C ILE A 58 -4.14 14.94 -8.72
N LEU A 59 -3.06 14.96 -9.49
CA LEU A 59 -2.13 16.10 -9.55
C LEU A 59 -2.81 17.37 -10.08
N ALA A 60 -3.66 17.25 -11.11
CA ALA A 60 -4.43 18.38 -11.66
C ALA A 60 -5.42 18.96 -10.66
N ALA A 61 -5.86 18.19 -9.67
CA ALA A 61 -6.69 18.67 -8.57
C ALA A 61 -5.88 19.36 -7.45
N GLY A 62 -4.56 19.52 -7.61
CA GLY A 62 -3.67 20.16 -6.63
C GLY A 62 -3.23 19.24 -5.50
N GLU A 63 -3.44 17.94 -5.61
CA GLU A 63 -3.11 16.94 -4.61
C GLU A 63 -1.82 16.20 -4.96
N GLN A 64 -1.18 15.57 -3.97
CA GLN A 64 0.00 14.75 -4.21
C GLN A 64 -0.40 13.33 -4.62
N ALA A 65 0.31 12.76 -5.61
CA ALA A 65 0.07 11.41 -6.07
C ALA A 65 1.36 10.57 -6.05
N ALA A 66 1.21 9.28 -5.75
CA ALA A 66 2.28 8.29 -5.74
C ALA A 66 1.87 7.07 -6.59
N PRO A 67 2.21 7.02 -7.88
CA PRO A 67 1.97 5.81 -8.67
C PRO A 67 2.75 4.63 -8.12
N HIS A 68 2.12 3.46 -8.11
CA HIS A 68 2.88 2.22 -8.01
C HIS A 68 3.60 1.95 -9.34
N LEU A 69 4.77 1.36 -9.26
CA LEU A 69 5.54 0.90 -10.41
C LEU A 69 5.98 -0.55 -10.16
N SER A 70 5.48 -1.46 -10.97
CA SER A 70 5.83 -2.87 -10.92
C SER A 70 6.87 -3.20 -12.00
N CYS A 71 7.88 -3.99 -11.65
CA CYS A 71 8.93 -4.38 -12.59
C CYS A 71 8.71 -5.75 -13.24
N VAL A 72 7.76 -6.56 -12.77
CA VAL A 72 7.51 -7.88 -13.36
C VAL A 72 7.11 -7.75 -14.83
N GLY A 73 7.78 -8.51 -15.70
CA GLY A 73 7.54 -8.49 -17.15
C GLY A 73 8.08 -7.24 -17.86
N GLY A 74 8.66 -6.27 -17.14
CA GLY A 74 9.20 -5.03 -17.72
C GLY A 74 10.64 -5.19 -18.23
N SER A 75 10.96 -4.50 -19.34
CA SER A 75 12.33 -4.24 -19.76
C SER A 75 12.85 -2.94 -19.16
N ARG A 76 14.17 -2.76 -19.12
CA ARG A 76 14.78 -1.48 -18.67
C ARG A 76 14.30 -0.31 -19.52
N GLU A 77 14.11 -0.51 -20.81
CA GLU A 77 13.61 0.51 -21.73
C GLU A 77 12.16 0.90 -21.38
N SER A 78 11.27 -0.06 -21.16
CA SER A 78 9.88 0.21 -20.79
C SER A 78 9.77 0.93 -19.43
N ILE A 79 10.54 0.51 -18.45
CA ILE A 79 10.58 1.18 -17.13
C ILE A 79 11.12 2.60 -17.26
N ARG A 80 12.17 2.83 -18.07
CA ARG A 80 12.71 4.18 -18.33
C ARG A 80 11.66 5.11 -18.93
N ALA A 81 10.88 4.61 -19.90
CA ALA A 81 9.79 5.38 -20.50
C ALA A 81 8.73 5.77 -19.45
N VAL A 82 8.31 4.84 -18.58
CA VAL A 82 7.36 5.13 -17.49
C VAL A 82 7.92 6.17 -16.52
N LEU A 83 9.18 6.06 -16.13
CA LEU A 83 9.82 7.04 -15.24
C LEU A 83 9.86 8.44 -15.86
N ALA A 84 10.10 8.52 -17.19
CA ALA A 84 10.04 9.78 -17.93
C ALA A 84 8.62 10.38 -17.94
N ASP A 85 7.58 9.55 -18.15
CA ASP A 85 6.18 9.98 -18.10
C ASP A 85 5.79 10.48 -16.70
N PHE A 86 6.20 9.77 -15.63
CA PHE A 86 5.96 10.18 -14.25
C PHE A 86 6.66 11.51 -13.95
N LYS A 87 7.90 11.66 -14.40
CA LYS A 87 8.65 12.90 -14.22
C LYS A 87 8.00 14.07 -14.96
N ALA A 88 7.57 13.86 -16.21
CA ALA A 88 6.87 14.85 -17.02
C ALA A 88 5.50 15.24 -16.41
N ALA A 89 4.80 14.31 -15.76
CA ALA A 89 3.56 14.56 -15.05
C ALA A 89 3.77 15.30 -13.70
N GLY A 90 5.00 15.52 -13.25
CA GLY A 90 5.30 16.19 -11.99
C GLY A 90 5.30 15.28 -10.76
N VAL A 91 5.27 13.96 -10.94
CA VAL A 91 5.35 12.99 -9.84
C VAL A 91 6.66 13.14 -9.07
N LYS A 92 6.57 13.14 -7.74
CA LYS A 92 7.72 13.21 -6.82
C LYS A 92 7.88 11.98 -5.93
N ARG A 93 6.90 11.09 -5.89
CA ARG A 93 6.86 9.90 -5.05
C ARG A 93 6.43 8.69 -5.86
N ILE A 94 7.05 7.55 -5.64
CA ILE A 94 6.75 6.28 -6.33
C ILE A 94 6.70 5.16 -5.29
N VAL A 95 5.76 4.22 -5.43
CA VAL A 95 5.77 2.94 -4.72
C VAL A 95 6.36 1.88 -5.66
N ALA A 96 7.61 1.47 -5.40
CA ALA A 96 8.35 0.53 -6.23
C ALA A 96 8.10 -0.91 -5.75
N LEU A 97 7.54 -1.74 -6.64
CA LEU A 97 7.12 -3.10 -6.34
C LEU A 97 7.74 -4.09 -7.34
N ARG A 98 7.85 -5.36 -6.94
CA ARG A 98 8.12 -6.42 -7.90
C ARG A 98 6.91 -6.62 -8.83
N GLY A 99 5.73 -6.67 -8.26
CA GLY A 99 4.49 -7.12 -8.87
C GLY A 99 4.27 -8.62 -8.69
N ASP A 100 3.03 -9.05 -8.93
CA ASP A 100 2.63 -10.44 -8.83
C ASP A 100 2.97 -11.19 -10.13
N LEU A 101 3.55 -12.38 -10.00
CA LEU A 101 3.80 -13.25 -11.14
C LEU A 101 2.46 -13.87 -11.58
N PRO A 102 2.06 -13.71 -12.86
CA PRO A 102 0.90 -14.40 -13.38
C PRO A 102 1.07 -15.91 -13.22
N SER A 103 0.01 -16.61 -12.80
CA SER A 103 0.01 -18.07 -12.67
C SER A 103 0.41 -18.73 -13.99
N GLY A 104 1.45 -19.56 -13.99
CA GLY A 104 1.90 -20.32 -15.16
C GLY A 104 2.90 -19.59 -16.07
N TYR A 105 3.27 -18.34 -15.79
CA TYR A 105 4.33 -17.65 -16.52
C TYR A 105 5.61 -17.63 -15.67
N GLY A 106 6.73 -18.10 -16.25
CA GLY A 106 8.07 -17.83 -15.69
C GLY A 106 8.31 -16.31 -15.63
N ALA A 107 9.23 -15.88 -14.77
CA ALA A 107 9.63 -14.47 -14.68
C ALA A 107 10.16 -14.01 -16.05
N SER A 108 9.30 -13.40 -16.88
CA SER A 108 9.72 -12.74 -18.11
C SER A 108 10.00 -11.27 -17.78
N GLY A 109 11.12 -10.74 -18.27
CA GLY A 109 11.53 -9.36 -18.02
C GLY A 109 12.97 -9.29 -17.52
N GLU A 110 13.49 -8.07 -17.41
CA GLU A 110 14.89 -7.83 -17.03
C GLU A 110 15.07 -7.61 -15.52
N PHE A 111 13.96 -7.60 -14.76
CA PHE A 111 13.96 -7.44 -13.31
C PHE A 111 13.32 -8.65 -12.63
N ARG A 112 13.98 -9.16 -11.61
CA ARG A 112 13.49 -10.28 -10.79
C ARG A 112 12.90 -9.84 -9.45
N TYR A 113 13.45 -8.76 -8.89
CA TYR A 113 13.15 -8.30 -7.54
C TYR A 113 12.98 -6.77 -7.48
N ALA A 114 12.22 -6.30 -6.50
CA ALA A 114 11.96 -4.87 -6.30
C ALA A 114 13.23 -4.06 -5.98
N ASN A 115 14.25 -4.65 -5.35
CA ASN A 115 15.51 -3.95 -5.13
C ASN A 115 16.22 -3.58 -6.45
N GLU A 116 16.17 -4.45 -7.46
CA GLU A 116 16.74 -4.16 -8.79
C GLU A 116 16.01 -3.00 -9.47
N LEU A 117 14.67 -2.90 -9.27
CA LEU A 117 13.91 -1.75 -9.72
C LEU A 117 14.33 -0.47 -8.99
N VAL A 118 14.49 -0.51 -7.67
CA VAL A 118 14.93 0.64 -6.87
C VAL A 118 16.32 1.12 -7.33
N GLU A 119 17.28 0.21 -7.48
CA GLU A 119 18.62 0.51 -8.03
C GLU A 119 18.53 1.19 -9.41
N PHE A 120 17.68 0.65 -10.28
CA PHE A 120 17.47 1.20 -11.62
C PHE A 120 16.84 2.60 -11.57
N ILE A 121 15.81 2.83 -10.76
CA ILE A 121 15.21 4.15 -10.58
C ILE A 121 16.27 5.15 -10.11
N ARG A 122 17.10 4.78 -9.13
CA ARG A 122 18.19 5.64 -8.64
C ARG A 122 19.23 5.95 -9.71
N ALA A 123 19.63 4.95 -10.48
CA ALA A 123 20.59 5.12 -11.59
C ALA A 123 20.06 6.07 -12.69
N GLU A 124 18.77 5.98 -13.02
CA GLU A 124 18.17 6.76 -14.12
C GLU A 124 17.73 8.17 -13.68
N THR A 125 17.39 8.36 -12.39
CA THR A 125 16.72 9.59 -11.94
C THR A 125 17.36 10.27 -10.72
N GLY A 126 18.41 9.69 -10.16
CA GLY A 126 19.03 10.18 -8.94
C GLY A 126 18.01 10.27 -7.80
N ASP A 127 17.99 11.42 -7.15
CA ASP A 127 17.10 11.70 -6.00
C ASP A 127 15.77 12.36 -6.41
N HIS A 128 15.40 12.32 -7.70
CA HIS A 128 14.16 12.97 -8.15
C HIS A 128 12.92 12.42 -7.46
N PHE A 129 12.85 11.10 -7.26
CA PHE A 129 11.71 10.44 -6.62
C PHE A 129 12.00 10.06 -5.18
N HIS A 130 11.03 10.32 -4.31
CA HIS A 130 10.92 9.61 -3.02
C HIS A 130 10.37 8.21 -3.30
N ILE A 131 11.16 7.17 -3.00
CA ILE A 131 10.82 5.78 -3.31
C ILE A 131 10.34 5.09 -2.05
N GLU A 132 9.11 4.57 -2.10
CA GLU A 132 8.55 3.68 -1.08
C GLU A 132 8.54 2.24 -1.60
N VAL A 133 8.72 1.28 -0.71
CA VAL A 133 8.72 -0.15 -1.04
C VAL A 133 7.79 -0.91 -0.11
N ALA A 134 7.30 -2.08 -0.55
CA ALA A 134 6.49 -2.93 0.30
C ALA A 134 7.32 -3.58 1.42
N ALA A 135 6.70 -3.72 2.60
CA ALA A 135 7.19 -4.46 3.74
C ALA A 135 6.12 -5.47 4.21
N TYR A 136 6.53 -6.55 4.86
CA TYR A 136 5.63 -7.63 5.30
C TYR A 136 5.87 -7.92 6.78
N PRO A 137 5.07 -7.38 7.71
CA PRO A 137 5.21 -7.68 9.14
C PRO A 137 5.01 -9.17 9.46
N GLU A 138 4.19 -9.87 8.68
CA GLU A 138 3.79 -11.27 8.88
C GLU A 138 4.41 -12.22 7.85
N VAL A 139 5.52 -11.90 7.22
CA VAL A 139 6.23 -12.68 6.21
C VAL A 139 5.52 -12.76 4.84
N HIS A 140 6.26 -12.44 3.81
CA HIS A 140 5.76 -12.53 2.42
C HIS A 140 5.44 -13.99 2.05
N PRO A 141 4.27 -14.30 1.44
CA PRO A 141 3.85 -15.67 1.13
C PRO A 141 4.84 -16.47 0.28
N GLN A 142 5.66 -15.80 -0.53
CA GLN A 142 6.67 -16.43 -1.38
C GLN A 142 8.07 -16.41 -0.76
N ALA A 143 8.25 -15.92 0.45
CA ALA A 143 9.52 -15.97 1.14
C ALA A 143 9.80 -17.42 1.61
N ARG A 144 11.06 -17.84 1.54
CA ARG A 144 11.47 -19.19 1.99
C ARG A 144 11.50 -19.29 3.52
N SER A 145 11.75 -18.17 4.18
CA SER A 145 11.80 -18.05 5.63
C SER A 145 11.55 -16.58 6.05
N PRO A 146 11.20 -16.32 7.31
CA PRO A 146 11.11 -14.97 7.85
C PRO A 146 12.41 -14.18 7.68
N GLN A 147 13.57 -14.83 7.88
CA GLN A 147 14.87 -14.18 7.72
C GLN A 147 15.15 -13.80 6.25
N ASP A 148 14.74 -14.63 5.29
CA ASP A 148 14.90 -14.30 3.86
C ASP A 148 14.04 -13.09 3.46
N ASP A 149 12.85 -12.95 4.04
CA ASP A 149 11.99 -11.80 3.81
C ASP A 149 12.58 -10.49 4.40
N LEU A 150 13.08 -10.55 5.64
CA LEU A 150 13.81 -9.45 6.25
C LEU A 150 15.04 -9.05 5.41
N ASN A 151 15.81 -10.01 4.94
CA ASN A 151 16.96 -9.76 4.07
C ASN A 151 16.54 -9.16 2.73
N ALA A 152 15.39 -9.57 2.17
CA ALA A 152 14.83 -9.00 0.95
C ALA A 152 14.39 -7.54 1.19
N PHE A 153 13.80 -7.25 2.33
CA PHE A 153 13.47 -5.88 2.72
C PHE A 153 14.73 -5.02 2.87
N ALA A 154 15.75 -5.53 3.57
CA ALA A 154 17.03 -4.84 3.74
C ALA A 154 17.66 -4.45 2.39
N ARG A 155 17.69 -5.38 1.42
CA ARG A 155 18.21 -5.09 0.07
C ARG A 155 17.46 -3.96 -0.63
N LYS A 156 16.14 -3.86 -0.47
CA LYS A 156 15.34 -2.75 -1.05
C LYS A 156 15.74 -1.40 -0.46
N VAL A 157 15.98 -1.34 0.84
CA VAL A 157 16.42 -0.11 1.51
C VAL A 157 17.84 0.25 1.10
N GLN A 158 18.76 -0.72 1.10
CA GLN A 158 20.15 -0.54 0.67
C GLN A 158 20.25 -0.09 -0.80
N ALA A 159 19.33 -0.52 -1.65
CA ALA A 159 19.21 -0.07 -3.04
C ALA A 159 18.80 1.40 -3.17
N GLY A 160 18.35 2.05 -2.10
CA GLY A 160 18.02 3.47 -2.06
C GLY A 160 16.54 3.80 -1.82
N ALA A 161 15.73 2.89 -1.27
CA ALA A 161 14.38 3.23 -0.85
C ALA A 161 14.41 4.21 0.34
N ASN A 162 13.49 5.17 0.34
CA ASN A 162 13.40 6.22 1.37
C ASN A 162 12.45 5.85 2.51
N ALA A 163 11.46 5.01 2.25
CA ALA A 163 10.46 4.57 3.21
C ALA A 163 9.84 3.23 2.77
N ALA A 164 9.01 2.66 3.62
CA ALA A 164 8.23 1.49 3.31
C ALA A 164 6.77 1.65 3.71
N ILE A 165 5.89 0.93 3.00
CA ILE A 165 4.49 0.72 3.35
C ILE A 165 4.31 -0.76 3.62
N THR A 166 3.70 -1.13 4.75
CA THR A 166 3.49 -2.54 5.05
C THR A 166 2.28 -3.10 4.31
N GLN A 167 2.29 -4.41 4.02
CA GLN A 167 1.03 -5.13 3.82
C GLN A 167 0.14 -4.91 5.05
N TYR A 168 -1.19 -4.94 4.89
CA TYR A 168 -2.09 -4.83 6.04
C TYR A 168 -1.94 -6.05 6.96
N PHE A 169 -2.24 -5.85 8.22
CA PHE A 169 -2.20 -6.84 9.30
C PHE A 169 -3.20 -6.44 10.39
N TYR A 170 -3.53 -7.36 11.27
CA TYR A 170 -4.45 -7.10 12.40
C TYR A 170 -3.82 -7.34 13.77
N ASN A 171 -2.53 -7.69 13.80
CA ASN A 171 -1.75 -7.84 15.01
C ASN A 171 -0.65 -6.77 15.08
N ALA A 172 -0.81 -5.77 15.94
CA ALA A 172 0.19 -4.70 16.10
C ALA A 172 1.57 -5.21 16.55
N ASP A 173 1.62 -6.33 17.30
CA ASP A 173 2.91 -6.89 17.74
C ASP A 173 3.76 -7.37 16.58
N ALA A 174 3.14 -7.90 15.51
CA ALA A 174 3.88 -8.28 14.31
C ALA A 174 4.58 -7.07 13.67
N TYR A 175 3.91 -5.91 13.62
CA TYR A 175 4.51 -4.67 13.14
C TYR A 175 5.68 -4.21 14.02
N PHE A 176 5.49 -4.16 15.34
CA PHE A 176 6.55 -3.70 16.25
C PHE A 176 7.76 -4.64 16.23
N GLN A 177 7.53 -5.95 16.18
CA GLN A 177 8.60 -6.93 16.05
C GLN A 177 9.36 -6.76 14.73
N PHE A 178 8.66 -6.53 13.63
CA PHE A 178 9.27 -6.28 12.32
C PHE A 178 10.14 -5.01 12.36
N VAL A 179 9.64 -3.91 12.92
CA VAL A 179 10.40 -2.66 13.07
C VAL A 179 11.64 -2.87 13.94
N GLU A 180 11.51 -3.54 15.07
CA GLU A 180 12.65 -3.85 15.95
C GLU A 180 13.73 -4.68 15.24
N GLN A 181 13.30 -5.71 14.49
CA GLN A 181 14.24 -6.57 13.75
C GLN A 181 14.97 -5.78 12.65
N THR A 182 14.27 -4.92 11.91
CA THR A 182 14.89 -4.08 10.88
C THR A 182 15.86 -3.07 11.48
N GLN A 183 15.53 -2.46 12.62
CA GLN A 183 16.44 -1.58 13.35
C GLN A 183 17.72 -2.29 13.82
N LYS A 184 17.61 -3.54 14.31
CA LYS A 184 18.78 -4.38 14.66
C LYS A 184 19.68 -4.67 13.44
N MET A 185 19.13 -4.64 12.23
CA MET A 185 19.88 -4.76 10.98
C MET A 185 20.44 -3.40 10.48
N GLY A 186 20.29 -2.32 11.25
CA GLY A 186 20.74 -0.98 10.87
C GLY A 186 19.83 -0.25 9.89
N ILE A 187 18.60 -0.71 9.73
CA ILE A 187 17.62 -0.10 8.83
C ILE A 187 16.74 0.86 9.62
N ASN A 188 16.81 2.15 9.28
CA ASN A 188 16.14 3.23 10.02
C ASN A 188 15.20 4.06 9.13
N VAL A 189 14.75 3.54 7.98
CA VAL A 189 13.76 4.22 7.15
C VAL A 189 12.38 4.18 7.80
N PRO A 190 11.52 5.20 7.60
CA PRO A 190 10.15 5.16 8.06
C PRO A 190 9.39 3.95 7.47
N ILE A 191 8.72 3.18 8.32
CA ILE A 191 7.89 2.05 7.94
C ILE A 191 6.44 2.40 8.27
N VAL A 192 5.70 2.84 7.25
CA VAL A 192 4.29 3.26 7.39
C VAL A 192 3.40 2.04 7.45
N ALA A 193 2.51 1.99 8.44
CA ALA A 193 1.61 0.85 8.61
C ALA A 193 0.47 0.87 7.59
N GLY A 194 0.32 -0.21 6.82
CA GLY A 194 -0.80 -0.43 5.91
C GLY A 194 -2.05 -0.87 6.65
N ILE A 195 -3.16 -0.19 6.41
CA ILE A 195 -4.43 -0.36 7.14
C ILE A 195 -5.53 -0.76 6.17
N MET A 196 -6.12 -1.94 6.38
CA MET A 196 -7.27 -2.41 5.62
C MET A 196 -8.54 -2.31 6.47
N PRO A 197 -9.51 -1.45 6.10
CA PRO A 197 -10.82 -1.41 6.77
C PRO A 197 -11.57 -2.74 6.60
N ILE A 198 -12.22 -3.22 7.66
CA ILE A 198 -13.06 -4.42 7.62
C ILE A 198 -14.49 -4.01 7.29
N THR A 199 -14.97 -4.33 6.09
CA THR A 199 -16.31 -3.99 5.62
C THR A 199 -17.13 -5.19 5.16
N ASN A 200 -16.46 -6.30 4.85
CA ASN A 200 -17.05 -7.55 4.40
C ASN A 200 -16.16 -8.72 4.79
N TYR A 201 -16.73 -9.71 5.49
CA TYR A 201 -15.99 -10.84 6.02
C TYR A 201 -15.44 -11.77 4.91
N THR A 202 -16.26 -12.14 3.95
CA THR A 202 -15.86 -13.04 2.86
C THR A 202 -14.74 -12.42 2.01
N GLN A 203 -14.85 -11.13 1.71
CA GLN A 203 -13.82 -10.41 0.96
C GLN A 203 -12.51 -10.31 1.76
N LEU A 204 -12.60 -10.04 3.07
CA LEU A 204 -11.44 -10.01 3.96
C LEU A 204 -10.71 -11.35 3.97
N MET A 205 -11.42 -12.46 4.18
CA MET A 205 -10.84 -13.80 4.17
C MET A 205 -10.11 -14.08 2.86
N ARG A 206 -10.77 -13.83 1.73
CA ARG A 206 -10.20 -14.05 0.40
C ARG A 206 -8.90 -13.24 0.18
N PHE A 207 -8.88 -11.98 0.57
CA PHE A 207 -7.69 -11.14 0.42
C PHE A 207 -6.57 -11.59 1.35
N SER A 208 -6.88 -11.95 2.59
CA SER A 208 -5.90 -12.43 3.55
C SER A 208 -5.26 -13.76 3.12
N ASP A 209 -6.04 -14.67 2.56
CA ASP A 209 -5.50 -15.92 1.99
C ASP A 209 -4.54 -15.65 0.80
N MET A 210 -4.82 -14.62 -0.01
CA MET A 210 -3.97 -14.27 -1.15
C MET A 210 -2.67 -13.59 -0.75
N CYS A 211 -2.70 -12.68 0.22
CA CYS A 211 -1.54 -11.86 0.61
C CYS A 211 -0.80 -12.38 1.84
N GLY A 212 -1.30 -13.43 2.49
CA GLY A 212 -0.70 -14.04 3.68
C GLY A 212 -0.90 -13.23 4.97
N ALA A 213 -1.83 -12.27 4.99
CA ALA A 213 -2.14 -11.52 6.19
C ALA A 213 -2.95 -12.39 7.17
N GLU A 214 -2.52 -12.47 8.42
CA GLU A 214 -3.22 -13.23 9.45
C GLU A 214 -4.41 -12.44 10.00
N ILE A 215 -5.58 -13.09 10.07
CA ILE A 215 -6.73 -12.57 10.79
C ILE A 215 -6.76 -13.24 12.16
N PRO A 216 -6.55 -12.52 13.27
CA PRO A 216 -6.57 -13.10 14.60
C PRO A 216 -7.83 -13.93 14.84
N ARG A 217 -7.68 -15.09 15.48
CA ARG A 217 -8.79 -16.05 15.68
C ARG A 217 -10.04 -15.42 16.28
N TRP A 218 -9.87 -14.53 17.26
CA TRP A 218 -11.00 -13.87 17.92
C TRP A 218 -11.77 -12.93 16.98
N VAL A 219 -11.05 -12.20 16.08
CA VAL A 219 -11.66 -11.35 15.04
C VAL A 219 -12.45 -12.21 14.07
N ARG A 220 -11.82 -13.29 13.57
CA ARG A 220 -12.45 -14.20 12.63
C ARG A 220 -13.73 -14.85 13.18
N LEU A 221 -13.68 -15.35 14.42
CA LEU A 221 -14.84 -15.98 15.07
C LEU A 221 -15.98 -14.97 15.27
N LYS A 222 -15.66 -13.74 15.67
CA LYS A 222 -16.65 -12.70 15.86
C LYS A 222 -17.29 -12.27 14.55
N LEU A 223 -16.50 -12.04 13.51
CA LEU A 223 -17.01 -11.71 12.17
C LEU A 223 -17.90 -12.84 11.61
N ALA A 224 -17.49 -14.10 11.76
CA ALA A 224 -18.27 -15.26 11.33
C ALA A 224 -19.61 -15.35 12.08
N SER A 225 -19.68 -14.95 13.36
CA SER A 225 -20.92 -15.00 14.15
C SER A 225 -21.99 -14.01 13.68
N PHE A 226 -21.62 -12.99 12.91
CA PHE A 226 -22.59 -12.03 12.36
C PHE A 226 -23.30 -12.54 11.10
N GLY A 227 -22.82 -13.62 10.46
CA GLY A 227 -23.39 -14.12 9.21
C GLY A 227 -23.44 -13.03 8.15
N ASP A 228 -24.64 -12.76 7.64
CA ASP A 228 -24.88 -11.74 6.59
C ASP A 228 -25.18 -10.34 7.13
N ASP A 229 -25.10 -10.12 8.45
CA ASP A 229 -25.33 -8.79 9.04
C ASP A 229 -24.16 -7.83 8.74
N SER A 230 -24.26 -7.21 7.58
CA SER A 230 -23.27 -6.22 7.10
C SER A 230 -23.09 -5.02 8.03
N ALA A 231 -24.13 -4.62 8.78
CA ALA A 231 -24.05 -3.49 9.69
C ALA A 231 -23.18 -3.84 10.91
N SER A 232 -23.41 -5.00 11.51
CA SER A 232 -22.58 -5.50 12.64
C SER A 232 -21.14 -5.79 12.21
N ILE A 233 -20.91 -6.35 11.00
CA ILE A 233 -19.56 -6.54 10.45
C ILE A 233 -18.81 -5.22 10.34
N LYS A 234 -19.44 -4.17 9.79
CA LYS A 234 -18.82 -2.85 9.62
C LYS A 234 -18.56 -2.17 10.95
N ALA A 235 -19.51 -2.22 11.89
CA ALA A 235 -19.35 -1.60 13.20
C ALA A 235 -18.21 -2.26 13.99
N PHE A 236 -18.20 -3.58 14.08
CA PHE A 236 -17.13 -4.34 14.74
C PHE A 236 -15.78 -4.13 14.04
N GLY A 237 -15.77 -4.16 12.69
CA GLY A 237 -14.56 -3.92 11.90
C GLY A 237 -13.97 -2.53 12.15
N LEU A 238 -14.82 -1.51 12.25
CA LEU A 238 -14.40 -0.15 12.59
C LEU A 238 -13.76 -0.09 13.99
N ASP A 239 -14.34 -0.76 14.98
CA ASP A 239 -13.79 -0.80 16.35
C ASP A 239 -12.43 -1.50 16.39
N VAL A 240 -12.32 -2.68 15.77
CA VAL A 240 -11.06 -3.44 15.71
C VAL A 240 -9.94 -2.65 15.05
N VAL A 241 -10.23 -2.06 13.88
CA VAL A 241 -9.21 -1.32 13.12
C VAL A 241 -8.86 0.01 13.78
N THR A 242 -9.82 0.66 14.44
CA THR A 242 -9.51 1.88 15.23
C THR A 242 -8.54 1.56 16.36
N GLY A 243 -8.81 0.53 17.16
CA GLY A 243 -7.91 0.13 18.27
C GLY A 243 -6.52 -0.31 17.76
N LEU A 244 -6.45 -0.97 16.59
CA LEU A 244 -5.18 -1.26 15.94
C LEU A 244 -4.42 0.03 15.59
N CYS A 245 -5.07 0.99 14.94
CA CYS A 245 -4.45 2.25 14.53
C CYS A 245 -3.98 3.08 15.73
N GLU A 246 -4.80 3.18 16.78
CA GLU A 246 -4.45 3.88 18.02
C GLU A 246 -3.19 3.26 18.63
N ARG A 247 -3.14 1.94 18.78
CA ARG A 247 -1.98 1.23 19.30
C ARG A 247 -0.72 1.43 18.47
N LEU A 248 -0.85 1.43 17.13
CA LEU A 248 0.28 1.68 16.22
C LEU A 248 0.84 3.09 16.38
N LEU A 249 -0.03 4.10 16.44
CA LEU A 249 0.38 5.50 16.60
C LEU A 249 1.00 5.76 17.98
N GLU A 250 0.40 5.23 19.04
CA GLU A 250 0.95 5.28 20.40
C GLU A 250 2.31 4.59 20.51
N GLY A 251 2.50 3.49 19.76
CA GLY A 251 3.76 2.76 19.67
C GLY A 251 4.80 3.39 18.74
N GLY A 252 4.54 4.58 18.17
CA GLY A 252 5.49 5.35 17.39
C GLY A 252 5.52 5.04 15.89
N ALA A 253 4.46 4.43 15.33
CA ALA A 253 4.35 4.30 13.87
C ALA A 253 4.39 5.70 13.22
N PRO A 254 5.21 5.92 12.16
CA PRO A 254 5.42 7.24 11.57
C PRO A 254 4.22 7.76 10.80
N GLY A 255 3.22 6.89 10.55
CA GLY A 255 2.00 7.21 9.83
C GLY A 255 1.21 5.96 9.46
N LEU A 256 0.07 6.18 8.81
CA LEU A 256 -0.84 5.13 8.36
C LEU A 256 -1.11 5.28 6.86
N HIS A 257 -1.18 4.15 6.16
CA HIS A 257 -1.53 4.07 4.76
C HIS A 257 -2.83 3.27 4.59
N PHE A 258 -3.92 3.93 4.19
CA PHE A 258 -5.25 3.33 4.13
C PHE A 258 -5.52 2.70 2.76
N TYR A 259 -5.71 1.39 2.72
CA TYR A 259 -6.21 0.66 1.56
C TYR A 259 -7.71 0.91 1.43
N SER A 260 -8.09 2.00 0.75
CA SER A 260 -9.48 2.50 0.72
C SER A 260 -10.45 1.60 -0.06
N MET A 261 -9.95 0.70 -0.89
CA MET A 261 -10.76 -0.11 -1.82
C MET A 261 -11.68 0.76 -2.68
N ASN A 262 -11.25 1.98 -3.01
CA ASN A 262 -12.02 3.01 -3.71
C ASN A 262 -13.35 3.36 -3.01
N GLN A 263 -13.39 3.24 -1.67
CA GLN A 263 -14.56 3.57 -0.84
C GLN A 263 -14.19 4.68 0.16
N ALA A 264 -14.97 5.77 0.18
CA ALA A 264 -14.71 6.87 1.10
C ALA A 264 -15.14 6.54 2.54
N ALA A 265 -16.35 6.01 2.72
CA ALA A 265 -16.98 5.91 4.03
C ALA A 265 -16.18 5.15 5.09
N PRO A 266 -15.58 3.96 4.82
CA PRO A 266 -14.80 3.24 5.82
C PRO A 266 -13.55 4.00 6.26
N THR A 267 -12.82 4.57 5.30
CA THR A 267 -11.60 5.37 5.56
C THR A 267 -11.93 6.64 6.33
N THR A 268 -12.98 7.36 5.93
CA THR A 268 -13.44 8.57 6.63
C THR A 268 -13.84 8.28 8.07
N ALA A 269 -14.57 7.18 8.30
CA ALA A 269 -14.99 6.78 9.64
C ALA A 269 -13.79 6.48 10.57
N LEU A 270 -12.77 5.77 10.06
CA LEU A 270 -11.52 5.54 10.79
C LEU A 270 -10.77 6.84 11.06
N TRP A 271 -10.61 7.67 10.04
CA TRP A 271 -9.89 8.93 10.13
C TRP A 271 -10.46 9.84 11.22
N HIS A 272 -11.79 10.03 11.26
CA HIS A 272 -12.43 10.86 12.26
C HIS A 272 -12.33 10.34 13.70
N ARG A 273 -12.10 9.03 13.89
CA ARG A 273 -11.82 8.47 15.21
C ARG A 273 -10.39 8.74 15.67
N LEU A 274 -9.44 8.81 14.73
CA LEU A 274 -8.02 8.97 15.00
C LEU A 274 -7.59 10.43 15.13
N VAL A 275 -8.26 11.33 14.39
CA VAL A 275 -7.97 12.77 14.39
C VAL A 275 -9.10 13.49 15.12
N LYS A 276 -8.96 13.58 16.43
CA LYS A 276 -9.89 14.32 17.30
C LYS A 276 -9.51 15.79 17.40
#